data_ed6e3abdf5298e516b9144929f045ff2
#
_entry.id   ed6e3abdf5298e516b9144929f045ff2
#
_cell.length_a   1.000
_cell.length_b   1.000
_cell.length_c   1.000
_cell.angle_alpha   90.00
_cell.angle_beta   90.00
_cell.angle_gamma   90.00
#
_symmetry.space_group_name_H-M   'P 1'
#
loop_
_entity.id
_entity.type
_entity.pdbx_description
1 polymer ?
#
loop_
_entity_poly.entity_id
_entity_poly.type
_entity_poly.pdbx_seq_one_letter_code
_entity_poly.pdbx_strand_id
1 'polypeptide(L)'
;MIKAVLFDTFGTIVDWRSSIAKESKELARSKGVNDFDGDAFARAWRAGYAPGMARVTAGKEAFVSIDFIHRQRLDEILPEFGLAMLDEDERTHLTLAWHRLDPWPDSLPGLTRIKSKFMISPLSNGSLMLLATMAKRAGIPWDFIFSSDMHRAFKRDPAVYQNAIRLLHLEPEQVMMAAAHNDDLAAARNE
;
A
#
# COMPACT_ATOMS: atom_id res chain seq x y z
N MET A 1 4.66 -25.73 -12.45
CA MET A 1 5.85 -25.18 -11.72
C MET A 1 5.69 -23.66 -11.63
N ILE A 2 5.87 -23.08 -10.44
CA ILE A 2 5.76 -21.63 -10.20
C ILE A 2 6.85 -20.89 -11.00
N LYS A 3 6.46 -19.78 -11.60
CA LYS A 3 7.34 -18.88 -12.38
C LYS A 3 7.36 -17.45 -11.80
N ALA A 4 6.25 -17.01 -11.21
CA ALA A 4 6.12 -15.68 -10.60
C ALA A 4 5.54 -15.76 -9.19
N VAL A 5 6.00 -14.87 -8.31
CA VAL A 5 5.43 -14.67 -6.98
C VAL A 5 4.97 -13.22 -6.88
N LEU A 6 3.69 -13.02 -6.66
CA LEU A 6 3.08 -11.70 -6.46
C LEU A 6 2.87 -11.46 -4.97
N PHE A 7 3.18 -10.26 -4.52
CA PHE A 7 3.16 -9.92 -3.11
C PHE A 7 2.13 -8.84 -2.80
N ASP A 8 1.33 -9.04 -1.77
CA ASP A 8 0.74 -7.90 -1.08
C ASP A 8 1.85 -7.01 -0.50
N THR A 9 1.56 -5.74 -0.27
CA THR A 9 2.59 -4.78 0.15
C THR A 9 2.41 -4.32 1.58
N PHE A 10 1.25 -3.72 1.90
CA PHE A 10 1.02 -3.05 3.19
C PHE A 10 0.80 -4.06 4.32
N GLY A 11 1.76 -4.16 5.25
CA GLY A 11 1.74 -5.13 6.34
C GLY A 11 2.36 -6.48 5.97
N THR A 12 2.57 -6.76 4.69
CA THR A 12 3.26 -7.96 4.19
C THR A 12 4.75 -7.70 3.97
N ILE A 13 5.09 -6.67 3.20
CA ILE A 13 6.48 -6.31 2.87
C ILE A 13 6.96 -5.13 3.72
N VAL A 14 6.06 -4.19 4.05
CA VAL A 14 6.40 -2.95 4.76
C VAL A 14 5.61 -2.80 6.05
N ASP A 15 6.24 -2.24 7.08
CA ASP A 15 5.61 -1.83 8.34
C ASP A 15 5.00 -0.43 8.17
N TRP A 16 3.79 -0.40 7.63
CA TRP A 16 3.06 0.85 7.43
C TRP A 16 2.77 1.56 8.75
N ARG A 17 2.48 0.81 9.83
CA ARG A 17 2.03 1.37 11.10
C ARG A 17 3.13 2.15 11.79
N SER A 18 4.28 1.53 12.00
CA SER A 18 5.42 2.19 12.65
C SER A 18 5.99 3.32 11.80
N SER A 19 6.02 3.15 10.47
CA SER A 19 6.50 4.17 9.54
C SER A 19 5.64 5.44 9.59
N ILE A 20 4.31 5.29 9.49
CA ILE A 20 3.37 6.42 9.58
C ILE A 20 3.41 7.05 10.98
N ALA A 21 3.41 6.23 12.04
CA ALA A 21 3.46 6.72 13.42
C ALA A 21 4.71 7.55 13.68
N LYS A 22 5.85 7.12 13.19
CA LYS A 22 7.13 7.83 13.34
C LYS A 22 7.09 9.18 12.60
N GLU A 23 6.74 9.18 11.32
CA GLU A 23 6.77 10.38 10.49
C GLU A 23 5.74 11.43 10.96
N SER A 24 4.53 10.98 11.30
CA SER A 24 3.49 11.88 11.83
C SER A 24 3.87 12.48 13.19
N LYS A 25 4.53 11.70 14.06
CA LYS A 25 5.02 12.19 15.36
C LYS A 25 6.13 13.24 15.21
N GLU A 26 7.05 13.03 14.26
CA GLU A 26 8.10 14.00 13.95
C GLU A 26 7.50 15.33 13.45
N LEU A 27 6.51 15.26 12.55
CA LEU A 27 5.81 16.45 12.06
C LEU A 27 5.03 17.16 13.19
N ALA A 28 4.25 16.41 13.97
CA ALA A 28 3.48 16.96 15.10
C ALA A 28 4.38 17.70 16.10
N ARG A 29 5.53 17.09 16.43
CA ARG A 29 6.53 17.72 17.30
C ARG A 29 7.07 19.04 16.72
N SER A 30 7.33 19.10 15.42
CA SER A 30 7.80 20.32 14.74
C SER A 30 6.75 21.44 14.78
N LYS A 31 5.47 21.08 14.96
CA LYS A 31 4.35 22.02 15.11
C LYS A 31 3.98 22.31 16.56
N GLY A 32 4.77 21.84 17.53
CA GLY A 32 4.55 22.08 18.95
C GLY A 32 3.49 21.16 19.59
N VAL A 33 3.01 20.15 18.89
CA VAL A 33 2.10 19.14 19.43
C VAL A 33 2.93 18.01 20.07
N ASN A 34 3.21 18.15 21.38
CA ASN A 34 4.16 17.25 22.07
C ASN A 34 3.56 15.93 22.53
N ASP A 35 2.27 15.91 22.88
CA ASP A 35 1.55 14.71 23.36
C ASP A 35 0.85 13.93 22.23
N PHE A 36 1.48 13.92 21.05
CA PHE A 36 0.93 13.30 19.86
C PHE A 36 1.08 11.77 19.89
N ASP A 37 -0.03 11.06 19.87
CA ASP A 37 -0.06 9.59 19.70
C ASP A 37 0.01 9.21 18.22
N GLY A 38 1.23 9.01 17.72
CA GLY A 38 1.48 8.63 16.33
C GLY A 38 0.87 7.27 15.95
N ASP A 39 0.78 6.35 16.92
CA ASP A 39 0.21 5.03 16.67
C ASP A 39 -1.33 5.09 16.53
N ALA A 40 -1.99 5.84 17.39
CA ALA A 40 -3.43 6.13 17.24
C ALA A 40 -3.72 6.85 15.92
N PHE A 41 -2.88 7.83 15.55
CA PHE A 41 -2.99 8.54 14.27
C PHE A 41 -2.87 7.59 13.08
N ALA A 42 -1.84 6.74 13.05
CA ALA A 42 -1.62 5.78 11.98
C ALA A 42 -2.82 4.84 11.81
N ARG A 43 -3.39 4.34 12.92
CA ARG A 43 -4.60 3.51 12.90
C ARG A 43 -5.83 4.28 12.40
N ALA A 44 -6.05 5.50 12.87
CA ALA A 44 -7.17 6.35 12.44
C ALA A 44 -7.11 6.66 10.94
N TRP A 45 -5.89 6.91 10.44
CA TRP A 45 -5.67 7.14 9.01
C TRP A 45 -5.96 5.87 8.20
N ARG A 46 -5.40 4.73 8.63
CA ARG A 46 -5.63 3.44 7.97
C ARG A 46 -7.09 3.01 7.99
N ALA A 47 -7.86 3.39 8.99
CA ALA A 47 -9.28 3.06 9.10
C ALA A 47 -10.13 3.60 7.93
N GLY A 48 -9.72 4.68 7.26
CA GLY A 48 -10.37 5.20 6.06
C GLY A 48 -10.10 4.42 4.77
N TYR A 49 -9.10 3.55 4.77
CA TYR A 49 -8.64 2.81 3.59
C TYR A 49 -9.71 1.87 3.01
N ALA A 50 -10.23 0.95 3.81
CA ALA A 50 -11.23 0.00 3.34
C ALA A 50 -12.57 0.66 2.94
N PRO A 51 -13.14 1.60 3.73
CA PRO A 51 -14.33 2.33 3.31
C PRO A 51 -14.14 3.14 2.02
N GLY A 52 -12.98 3.79 1.85
CA GLY A 52 -12.65 4.54 0.64
C GLY A 52 -12.66 3.66 -0.61
N MET A 53 -11.98 2.53 -0.56
CA MET A 53 -11.98 1.56 -1.67
C MET A 53 -13.36 0.97 -1.92
N ALA A 54 -14.14 0.71 -0.86
CA ALA A 54 -15.47 0.11 -0.99
C ALA A 54 -16.44 1.00 -1.79
N ARG A 55 -16.31 2.33 -1.72
CA ARG A 55 -17.13 3.25 -2.53
C ARG A 55 -16.88 3.07 -4.03
N VAL A 56 -15.61 2.90 -4.41
CA VAL A 56 -15.18 2.62 -5.79
C VAL A 56 -15.64 1.23 -6.23
N THR A 57 -15.36 0.20 -5.41
CA THR A 57 -15.72 -1.20 -5.73
C THR A 57 -17.24 -1.40 -5.86
N ALA A 58 -18.02 -0.66 -5.08
CA ALA A 58 -19.49 -0.68 -5.18
C ALA A 58 -20.05 0.11 -6.39
N GLY A 59 -19.18 0.68 -7.23
CA GLY A 59 -19.60 1.52 -8.37
C GLY A 59 -20.26 2.84 -7.98
N LYS A 60 -20.14 3.26 -6.72
CA LYS A 60 -20.68 4.54 -6.22
C LYS A 60 -19.82 5.73 -6.63
N GLU A 61 -18.55 5.49 -6.85
CA GLU A 61 -17.56 6.48 -7.29
C GLU A 61 -16.72 5.90 -8.44
N ALA A 62 -16.26 6.75 -9.34
CA ALA A 62 -15.28 6.35 -10.33
C ALA A 62 -13.97 5.94 -9.66
N PHE A 63 -13.16 5.12 -10.33
CA PHE A 63 -11.85 4.75 -9.81
C PHE A 63 -11.00 5.99 -9.56
N VAL A 64 -10.49 6.07 -8.34
CA VAL A 64 -9.51 7.07 -7.89
C VAL A 64 -8.29 6.35 -7.34
N SER A 65 -7.12 6.98 -7.42
CA SER A 65 -5.90 6.44 -6.81
C SER A 65 -6.03 6.31 -5.30
N ILE A 66 -5.32 5.36 -4.73
CA ILE A 66 -5.24 5.20 -3.27
C ILE A 66 -4.70 6.46 -2.58
N ASP A 67 -3.86 7.24 -3.24
CA ASP A 67 -3.31 8.49 -2.70
C ASP A 67 -4.41 9.53 -2.47
N PHE A 68 -5.42 9.56 -3.34
CA PHE A 68 -6.59 10.41 -3.14
C PHE A 68 -7.39 9.98 -1.89
N ILE A 69 -7.59 8.67 -1.71
CA ILE A 69 -8.27 8.13 -0.54
C ILE A 69 -7.48 8.43 0.74
N HIS A 70 -6.15 8.28 0.69
CA HIS A 70 -5.27 8.64 1.81
C HIS A 70 -5.39 10.13 2.15
N ARG A 71 -5.39 11.01 1.15
CA ARG A 71 -5.51 12.46 1.36
C ARG A 71 -6.87 12.84 1.93
N GLN A 72 -7.96 12.33 1.39
CA GLN A 72 -9.30 12.59 1.94
C GLN A 72 -9.37 12.20 3.43
N ARG A 73 -8.90 11.00 3.77
CA ARG A 73 -8.93 10.56 5.17
C ARG A 73 -8.00 11.37 6.06
N LEU A 74 -6.84 11.77 5.55
CA LEU A 74 -5.93 12.67 6.28
C LEU A 74 -6.64 13.95 6.67
N ASP A 75 -7.27 14.63 5.71
CA ASP A 75 -7.95 15.91 5.95
C ASP A 75 -9.07 15.79 6.99
N GLU A 76 -9.77 14.64 7.04
CA GLU A 76 -10.80 14.37 8.04
C GLU A 76 -10.24 14.25 9.46
N ILE A 77 -9.10 13.56 9.64
CA ILE A 77 -8.57 13.24 10.98
C ILE A 77 -7.63 14.32 11.55
N LEU A 78 -7.03 15.18 10.72
CA LEU A 78 -6.09 16.20 11.19
C LEU A 78 -6.61 17.02 12.37
N PRO A 79 -7.88 17.49 12.39
CA PRO A 79 -8.41 18.24 13.54
C PRO A 79 -8.48 17.43 14.83
N GLU A 80 -8.80 16.12 14.74
CA GLU A 80 -8.92 15.23 15.89
C GLU A 80 -7.58 15.04 16.61
N PHE A 81 -6.46 15.16 15.86
CA PHE A 81 -5.11 14.98 16.36
C PHE A 81 -4.35 16.31 16.58
N GLY A 82 -5.06 17.44 16.59
CA GLY A 82 -4.44 18.75 16.84
C GLY A 82 -3.55 19.26 15.70
N LEU A 83 -3.72 18.75 14.48
CA LEU A 83 -2.93 19.10 13.29
C LEU A 83 -3.73 19.89 12.24
N ALA A 84 -4.84 20.53 12.62
CA ALA A 84 -5.66 21.31 11.70
C ALA A 84 -4.91 22.50 11.06
N MET A 85 -3.82 22.97 11.73
CA MET A 85 -3.00 24.09 11.27
C MET A 85 -2.08 23.76 10.09
N LEU A 86 -1.94 22.51 9.70
CA LEU A 86 -1.07 22.14 8.58
C LEU A 86 -1.55 22.83 7.29
N ASP A 87 -0.62 23.46 6.59
CA ASP A 87 -0.86 24.03 5.27
C ASP A 87 -0.92 22.94 4.18
N GLU A 88 -1.18 23.34 2.94
CA GLU A 88 -1.37 22.39 1.82
C GLU A 88 -0.09 21.63 1.48
N ASP A 89 1.07 22.27 1.55
CA ASP A 89 2.35 21.62 1.25
C ASP A 89 2.68 20.57 2.32
N GLU A 90 2.39 20.86 3.58
CA GLU A 90 2.57 19.94 4.71
C GLU A 90 1.62 18.75 4.65
N ARG A 91 0.35 18.99 4.30
CA ARG A 91 -0.63 17.92 4.08
C ARG A 91 -0.22 17.03 2.92
N THR A 92 0.23 17.62 1.81
CA THR A 92 0.75 16.88 0.66
C THR A 92 1.98 16.07 1.05
N HIS A 93 2.94 16.68 1.75
CA HIS A 93 4.12 15.98 2.25
C HIS A 93 3.75 14.81 3.15
N LEU A 94 2.83 15.01 4.10
CA LEU A 94 2.37 13.95 5.00
C LEU A 94 1.62 12.84 4.23
N THR A 95 0.78 13.19 3.24
CA THR A 95 0.12 12.20 2.38
C THR A 95 1.15 11.27 1.73
N LEU A 96 2.27 11.82 1.27
CA LEU A 96 3.36 11.05 0.66
C LEU A 96 4.16 10.21 1.69
N ALA A 97 3.83 10.23 2.99
CA ALA A 97 4.41 9.30 3.96
C ALA A 97 4.15 7.83 3.57
N TRP A 98 3.00 7.55 2.94
CA TRP A 98 2.70 6.22 2.41
C TRP A 98 3.66 5.75 1.30
N HIS A 99 4.36 6.66 0.63
CA HIS A 99 5.41 6.37 -0.34
C HIS A 99 6.77 6.08 0.31
N ARG A 100 6.90 6.30 1.63
CA ARG A 100 8.17 6.23 2.37
C ARG A 100 8.19 5.16 3.47
N LEU A 101 7.26 4.20 3.41
CA LEU A 101 7.17 3.12 4.39
C LEU A 101 8.46 2.29 4.42
N ASP A 102 8.86 1.88 5.61
CA ASP A 102 10.03 1.05 5.80
C ASP A 102 9.67 -0.44 5.66
N PRO A 103 10.50 -1.25 4.98
CA PRO A 103 10.28 -2.69 4.88
C PRO A 103 10.52 -3.36 6.24
N TRP A 104 9.88 -4.52 6.44
CA TRP A 104 10.24 -5.39 7.55
C TRP A 104 11.72 -5.81 7.42
N PRO A 105 12.41 -6.11 8.54
CA PRO A 105 13.86 -6.43 8.51
C PRO A 105 14.21 -7.63 7.63
N ASP A 106 13.29 -8.57 7.46
CA ASP A 106 13.47 -9.77 6.64
C ASP A 106 12.99 -9.62 5.19
N SER A 107 12.32 -8.52 4.84
CA SER A 107 11.75 -8.33 3.51
C SER A 107 12.81 -8.26 2.42
N LEU A 108 13.83 -7.42 2.56
CA LEU A 108 14.86 -7.27 1.52
C LEU A 108 15.67 -8.56 1.30
N PRO A 109 16.20 -9.22 2.35
CA PRO A 109 16.93 -10.48 2.13
C PRO A 109 16.00 -11.60 1.63
N GLY A 110 14.75 -11.65 2.09
CA GLY A 110 13.76 -12.62 1.63
C GLY A 110 13.43 -12.44 0.15
N LEU A 111 13.09 -11.22 -0.28
CA LEU A 111 12.77 -10.89 -1.66
C LEU A 111 13.96 -11.14 -2.61
N THR A 112 15.17 -10.76 -2.21
CA THR A 112 16.39 -11.01 -2.99
C THR A 112 16.59 -12.51 -3.24
N ARG A 113 16.37 -13.34 -2.22
CA ARG A 113 16.46 -14.80 -2.33
C ARG A 113 15.37 -15.39 -3.24
N ILE A 114 14.14 -14.89 -3.14
CA ILE A 114 13.02 -15.35 -3.98
C ILE A 114 13.26 -14.93 -5.44
N LYS A 115 13.67 -13.68 -5.66
CA LYS A 115 13.99 -13.13 -6.99
C LYS A 115 15.05 -13.94 -7.73
N SER A 116 15.99 -14.58 -7.03
CA SER A 116 16.99 -15.42 -7.70
C SER A 116 16.42 -16.65 -8.41
N LYS A 117 15.15 -16.99 -8.16
CA LYS A 117 14.47 -18.18 -8.72
C LYS A 117 13.17 -17.88 -9.44
N PHE A 118 12.52 -16.79 -9.11
CA PHE A 118 11.18 -16.44 -9.60
C PHE A 118 11.14 -14.96 -9.98
N MET A 119 10.29 -14.62 -10.93
CA MET A 119 9.88 -13.23 -11.13
C MET A 119 9.11 -12.75 -9.90
N ILE A 120 9.39 -11.54 -9.42
CA ILE A 120 8.71 -10.98 -8.25
C ILE A 120 8.12 -9.60 -8.53
N SER A 121 6.92 -9.38 -8.05
CA SER A 121 6.21 -8.11 -8.19
C SER A 121 5.28 -7.86 -7.00
N PRO A 122 5.01 -6.61 -6.61
CA PRO A 122 3.83 -6.35 -5.82
C PRO A 122 2.58 -6.60 -6.68
N LEU A 123 1.51 -7.09 -6.07
CA LEU A 123 0.14 -6.97 -6.54
C LEU A 123 -0.62 -6.23 -5.45
N SER A 124 -0.75 -4.92 -5.61
CA SER A 124 -1.09 -4.04 -4.49
C SER A 124 -2.17 -3.03 -4.85
N ASN A 125 -2.95 -2.65 -3.84
CA ASN A 125 -3.86 -1.51 -3.93
C ASN A 125 -3.14 -0.15 -3.94
N GLY A 126 -1.82 -0.14 -3.76
CA GLY A 126 -1.00 1.06 -3.89
C GLY A 126 -1.03 1.64 -5.30
N SER A 127 -0.86 2.97 -5.43
CA SER A 127 -0.65 3.62 -6.72
C SER A 127 0.69 3.22 -7.34
N LEU A 128 0.80 3.36 -8.64
CA LEU A 128 2.06 3.03 -9.34
C LEU A 128 3.24 3.85 -8.78
N MET A 129 3.02 5.15 -8.59
CA MET A 129 4.08 6.04 -8.06
C MET A 129 4.42 5.74 -6.60
N LEU A 130 3.42 5.41 -5.77
CA LEU A 130 3.65 4.99 -4.38
C LEU A 130 4.57 3.76 -4.33
N LEU A 131 4.22 2.72 -5.06
CA LEU A 131 4.98 1.47 -5.07
C LEU A 131 6.38 1.64 -5.66
N ALA A 132 6.52 2.39 -6.75
CA ALA A 132 7.79 2.66 -7.40
C ALA A 132 8.73 3.51 -6.53
N THR A 133 8.21 4.58 -5.93
CA THR A 133 8.98 5.47 -5.05
C THR A 133 9.42 4.74 -3.79
N MET A 134 8.52 3.98 -3.17
CA MET A 134 8.82 3.14 -2.02
C MET A 134 9.92 2.11 -2.35
N ALA A 135 9.77 1.40 -3.46
CA ALA A 135 10.75 0.40 -3.88
C ALA A 135 12.12 1.01 -4.13
N LYS A 136 12.18 2.17 -4.82
CA LYS A 136 13.42 2.89 -5.08
C LYS A 136 14.10 3.36 -3.79
N ARG A 137 13.31 3.94 -2.86
CA ARG A 137 13.82 4.42 -1.57
C ARG A 137 14.35 3.29 -0.69
N ALA A 138 13.59 2.20 -0.59
CA ALA A 138 13.87 1.10 0.33
C ALA A 138 14.79 0.01 -0.28
N GLY A 139 15.12 0.10 -1.58
CA GLY A 139 15.92 -0.91 -2.26
C GLY A 139 15.17 -2.23 -2.51
N ILE A 140 13.83 -2.19 -2.59
CA ILE A 140 13.03 -3.37 -2.83
C ILE A 140 13.21 -3.82 -4.29
N PRO A 141 13.65 -5.06 -4.53
CA PRO A 141 14.17 -5.47 -5.83
C PRO A 141 13.07 -6.03 -6.76
N TRP A 142 11.95 -5.34 -6.94
CA TRP A 142 10.91 -5.78 -7.85
C TRP A 142 11.40 -5.96 -9.29
N ASP A 143 10.87 -6.92 -10.04
CA ASP A 143 11.10 -7.05 -11.48
C ASP A 143 10.16 -6.12 -12.26
N PHE A 144 8.93 -5.96 -11.78
CA PHE A 144 7.89 -5.06 -12.31
C PHE A 144 6.93 -4.70 -11.18
N ILE A 145 5.90 -3.90 -11.46
CA ILE A 145 4.95 -3.43 -10.45
C ILE A 145 3.52 -3.58 -10.99
N PHE A 146 2.66 -4.34 -10.28
CA PHE A 146 1.22 -4.34 -10.47
C PHE A 146 0.56 -3.47 -9.40
N SER A 147 -0.02 -2.36 -9.84
CA SER A 147 -0.72 -1.40 -9.00
C SER A 147 -2.21 -1.36 -9.31
N SER A 148 -3.02 -0.84 -8.38
CA SER A 148 -4.44 -0.59 -8.61
C SER A 148 -4.70 0.34 -9.79
N ASP A 149 -3.79 1.29 -10.07
CA ASP A 149 -3.91 2.23 -11.20
C ASP A 149 -3.93 1.49 -12.55
N MET A 150 -3.16 0.40 -12.68
CA MET A 150 -3.10 -0.40 -13.90
C MET A 150 -4.39 -1.20 -14.15
N HIS A 151 -5.01 -1.65 -13.06
CA HIS A 151 -6.23 -2.45 -13.12
C HIS A 151 -7.49 -1.59 -13.08
N ARG A 152 -7.39 -0.34 -12.63
CA ARG A 152 -8.50 0.58 -12.32
C ARG A 152 -9.53 -0.09 -11.38
N ALA A 153 -9.02 -0.92 -10.48
CA ALA A 153 -9.77 -1.70 -9.50
C ALA A 153 -8.89 -1.97 -8.29
N PHE A 154 -9.51 -2.23 -7.16
CA PHE A 154 -8.83 -2.63 -5.94
C PHE A 154 -9.00 -4.13 -5.68
N LYS A 155 -7.99 -4.76 -5.10
CA LYS A 155 -8.16 -6.09 -4.50
C LYS A 155 -9.31 -5.98 -3.47
N ARG A 156 -10.27 -6.85 -3.47
CA ARG A 156 -10.34 -8.25 -3.93
C ARG A 156 -11.22 -8.41 -5.18
N ASP A 157 -11.26 -7.39 -6.05
CA ASP A 157 -11.92 -7.57 -7.33
C ASP A 157 -11.17 -8.65 -8.14
N PRO A 158 -11.86 -9.71 -8.64
CA PRO A 158 -11.27 -10.75 -9.47
C PRO A 158 -10.43 -10.24 -10.62
N ALA A 159 -10.87 -9.14 -11.26
CA ALA A 159 -10.17 -8.53 -12.38
C ALA A 159 -8.71 -8.16 -12.06
N VAL A 160 -8.39 -7.84 -10.79
CA VAL A 160 -7.02 -7.49 -10.38
C VAL A 160 -6.09 -8.68 -10.52
N TYR A 161 -6.51 -9.86 -10.06
CA TYR A 161 -5.73 -11.10 -10.11
C TYR A 161 -5.66 -11.64 -11.55
N GLN A 162 -6.80 -11.75 -12.22
CA GLN A 162 -6.90 -12.22 -13.61
C GLN A 162 -6.07 -11.35 -14.57
N ASN A 163 -6.12 -10.01 -14.44
CA ASN A 163 -5.33 -9.11 -15.25
C ASN A 163 -3.83 -9.27 -15.00
N ALA A 164 -3.40 -9.49 -13.76
CA ALA A 164 -1.99 -9.73 -13.44
C ALA A 164 -1.49 -11.00 -14.12
N ILE A 165 -2.24 -12.11 -14.02
CA ILE A 165 -1.93 -13.37 -14.69
C ILE A 165 -1.87 -13.20 -16.20
N ARG A 166 -2.87 -12.53 -16.80
CA ARG A 166 -2.95 -12.26 -18.23
C ARG A 166 -1.77 -11.43 -18.74
N LEU A 167 -1.36 -10.39 -18.01
CA LEU A 167 -0.23 -9.54 -18.37
C LEU A 167 1.11 -10.26 -18.28
N LEU A 168 1.21 -11.28 -17.43
CA LEU A 168 2.39 -12.13 -17.34
C LEU A 168 2.45 -13.20 -18.44
N HIS A 169 1.36 -13.44 -19.18
CA HIS A 169 1.22 -14.54 -20.13
C HIS A 169 1.53 -15.89 -19.46
N LEU A 170 1.05 -16.09 -18.23
CA LEU A 170 1.21 -17.32 -17.44
C LEU A 170 -0.15 -17.96 -17.18
N GLU A 171 -0.13 -19.25 -16.83
CA GLU A 171 -1.29 -19.94 -16.30
C GLU A 171 -1.43 -19.69 -14.78
N PRO A 172 -2.64 -19.71 -14.20
CA PRO A 172 -2.85 -19.50 -12.76
C PRO A 172 -1.94 -20.34 -11.87
N GLU A 173 -1.75 -21.62 -12.21
CA GLU A 173 -0.91 -22.57 -11.45
C GLU A 173 0.60 -22.26 -11.51
N GLN A 174 0.99 -21.27 -12.32
CA GLN A 174 2.36 -20.80 -12.45
C GLN A 174 2.63 -19.53 -11.63
N VAL A 175 1.57 -18.96 -11.03
CA VAL A 175 1.64 -17.72 -10.24
C VAL A 175 1.28 -18.02 -8.80
N MET A 176 2.08 -17.52 -7.86
CA MET A 176 1.82 -17.64 -6.42
C MET A 176 1.53 -16.27 -5.85
N MET A 177 0.51 -16.17 -5.00
CA MET A 177 0.25 -14.99 -4.17
C MET A 177 0.84 -15.18 -2.77
N ALA A 178 1.54 -14.17 -2.28
CA ALA A 178 2.06 -14.10 -0.91
C ALA A 178 1.52 -12.85 -0.20
N ALA A 179 0.84 -13.05 0.94
CA ALA A 179 0.23 -11.98 1.71
C ALA A 179 0.14 -12.35 3.19
N ALA A 180 0.21 -11.34 4.06
CA ALA A 180 -0.10 -11.49 5.49
C ALA A 180 -1.63 -11.51 5.75
N HIS A 181 -2.45 -11.19 4.75
CA HIS A 181 -3.91 -11.07 4.87
C HIS A 181 -4.61 -12.29 4.25
N ASN A 182 -5.26 -13.10 5.08
CA ASN A 182 -5.93 -14.33 4.65
C ASN A 182 -7.03 -14.10 3.61
N ASP A 183 -7.73 -12.98 3.66
CA ASP A 183 -8.80 -12.62 2.73
C ASP A 183 -8.26 -12.29 1.31
N ASP A 184 -7.04 -11.75 1.23
CA ASP A 184 -6.34 -11.55 -0.05
C ASP A 184 -5.92 -12.89 -0.67
N LEU A 185 -5.38 -13.80 0.17
CA LEU A 185 -5.03 -15.16 -0.27
C LEU A 185 -6.25 -15.97 -0.69
N ALA A 186 -7.38 -15.82 0.02
CA ALA A 186 -8.62 -16.48 -0.33
C ALA A 186 -9.18 -15.97 -1.66
N ALA A 187 -9.12 -14.66 -1.91
CA ALA A 187 -9.54 -14.09 -3.18
C ALA A 187 -8.64 -14.57 -4.34
N ALA A 188 -7.32 -14.54 -4.16
CA ALA A 188 -6.37 -14.98 -5.18
C ALA A 188 -6.51 -16.47 -5.53
N ARG A 189 -6.91 -17.32 -4.55
CA ARG A 189 -7.09 -18.77 -4.78
C ARG A 189 -8.26 -19.08 -5.71
N ASN A 190 -9.25 -18.19 -5.77
CA ASN A 190 -10.46 -18.40 -6.57
C ASN A 190 -10.25 -18.10 -8.06
N GLU A 191 -9.10 -17.54 -8.40
CA GLU A 191 -8.73 -17.12 -9.76
C GLU A 191 -7.63 -18.03 -10.35
#